data_65d20fbb12dd1373ab381d3b0ee4a160
#
_entry.id   65d20fbb12dd1373ab381d3b0ee4a160
#
_cell.length_a   1.000
_cell.length_b   1.000
_cell.length_c   1.000
_cell.angle_alpha   90.00
_cell.angle_beta   90.00
_cell.angle_gamma   90.00
#
_symmetry.space_group_name_H-M   'P 1'
#
loop_
_entity.id
_entity.type
_entity.pdbx_description
1 polymer ?
#
loop_
_entity_poly.entity_id
_entity_poly.type
_entity_poly.pdbx_seq_one_letter_code
_entity_poly.pdbx_strand_id
1 'polypeptide(L)'
;GVTYSQECIPIQVNNLAPSISIEGPEHSLEGTGDLFFDASATDDPVWGREGLHYMWVLRKPSHSGQTPLQIVMGQDKGTLTIPTGSSGDYSLTLVVTDSGGISSTMVKIFTIQNVIPKAKASLDNLPIENGTRIKLSPGSEWMLDASLSEDSENDQVGLRCVWKIDHQPVYEGCIRTLSWPSGAGDEVILTLDVIDDDDDYGSISVLLVHPEASEPLPYPLIVLVISALFMLSAILLRYRSSDDSSSIPKWKSDE
;
A
#
# COMPACT_ATOMS: atom_id res chain seq x y z
N GLY A 1 36.55 81.53 -26.32
CA GLY A 1 35.46 80.57 -26.49
C GLY A 1 36.01 79.18 -26.30
N VAL A 2 35.39 78.40 -25.37
CA VAL A 2 35.72 77.00 -25.13
C VAL A 2 34.75 76.22 -26.02
N THR A 3 35.27 75.52 -27.01
CA THR A 3 34.52 74.58 -27.87
C THR A 3 34.48 73.25 -27.19
N TYR A 4 33.27 72.77 -26.83
CA TYR A 4 33.05 71.40 -26.35
C TYR A 4 32.80 70.52 -27.58
N SER A 5 33.52 69.41 -27.70
CA SER A 5 33.22 68.34 -28.63
C SER A 5 32.46 67.26 -27.87
N GLN A 6 31.27 66.95 -28.29
CA GLN A 6 30.47 65.87 -27.74
C GLN A 6 30.55 64.70 -28.72
N GLU A 7 31.12 63.60 -28.26
CA GLU A 7 31.19 62.33 -28.98
C GLU A 7 30.21 61.34 -28.38
N CYS A 8 29.26 60.89 -29.18
CA CYS A 8 28.29 59.86 -28.75
C CYS A 8 28.85 58.49 -29.17
N ILE A 9 29.18 57.67 -28.19
CA ILE A 9 29.52 56.28 -28.40
C ILE A 9 28.30 55.44 -28.21
N PRO A 10 27.78 54.70 -29.24
CA PRO A 10 26.66 53.78 -29.09
C PRO A 10 27.10 52.61 -28.20
N ILE A 11 26.40 52.44 -27.09
CA ILE A 11 26.55 51.27 -26.18
C ILE A 11 25.40 50.33 -26.52
N GLN A 12 25.74 49.10 -26.98
CA GLN A 12 24.77 48.04 -27.14
C GLN A 12 24.74 47.22 -25.81
N VAL A 13 23.60 47.26 -25.14
CA VAL A 13 23.37 46.39 -23.97
C VAL A 13 22.67 45.14 -24.47
N ASN A 14 23.32 44.01 -24.38
CA ASN A 14 22.67 42.72 -24.69
C ASN A 14 21.88 42.27 -23.46
N ASN A 15 20.57 41.99 -23.64
CA ASN A 15 19.76 41.35 -22.66
C ASN A 15 20.19 39.86 -22.50
N LEU A 16 20.18 39.35 -21.29
CA LEU A 16 20.47 37.95 -20.96
C LEU A 16 19.18 37.30 -20.42
N ALA A 17 19.04 36.01 -20.63
CA ALA A 17 17.88 35.26 -20.15
C ALA A 17 17.94 35.04 -18.62
N PRO A 18 16.79 34.98 -17.93
CA PRO A 18 16.72 34.68 -16.51
C PRO A 18 17.39 33.34 -16.15
N SER A 19 18.02 33.30 -14.97
CA SER A 19 18.55 32.06 -14.37
C SER A 19 17.50 31.45 -13.46
N ILE A 20 16.90 30.34 -13.88
CA ILE A 20 15.79 29.69 -13.15
C ILE A 20 16.33 28.85 -12.00
N SER A 21 15.69 28.97 -10.84
CA SER A 21 15.82 28.07 -9.69
C SER A 21 14.45 27.54 -9.31
N ILE A 22 14.31 26.22 -9.13
CA ILE A 22 13.09 25.58 -8.65
C ILE A 22 13.43 24.71 -7.46
N GLU A 23 12.92 25.07 -6.29
CA GLU A 23 12.95 24.25 -5.09
C GLU A 23 11.59 23.54 -4.93
N GLY A 24 11.59 22.33 -4.38
CA GLY A 24 10.39 21.54 -4.15
C GLY A 24 10.70 20.05 -4.09
N PRO A 25 9.75 19.24 -3.60
CA PRO A 25 9.94 17.80 -3.42
C PRO A 25 10.08 17.06 -4.76
N GLU A 26 10.79 15.93 -4.72
CA GLU A 26 10.90 14.98 -5.83
C GLU A 26 9.94 13.79 -5.66
N HIS A 27 9.56 13.50 -4.41
CA HIS A 27 8.65 12.41 -4.07
C HIS A 27 7.69 12.86 -2.98
N SER A 28 6.47 12.34 -3.03
CA SER A 28 5.45 12.47 -1.99
C SER A 28 4.56 11.23 -1.98
N LEU A 29 3.76 11.07 -0.92
CA LEU A 29 2.68 10.10 -0.89
C LEU A 29 1.37 10.80 -1.26
N GLU A 30 0.47 10.06 -1.85
CA GLU A 30 -0.88 10.48 -2.09
C GLU A 30 -1.62 10.81 -0.80
N GLY A 31 -2.55 11.78 -0.85
CA GLY A 31 -3.34 12.18 0.32
C GLY A 31 -2.57 12.88 1.45
N THR A 32 -1.27 13.19 1.28
CA THR A 32 -0.46 13.83 2.36
C THR A 32 -0.57 15.35 2.40
N GLY A 33 -1.44 15.95 1.58
CA GLY A 33 -1.63 17.38 1.47
C GLY A 33 -0.99 17.97 0.21
N ASP A 34 -0.73 19.28 0.23
CA ASP A 34 -0.26 19.99 -0.95
C ASP A 34 1.27 20.01 -1.06
N LEU A 35 1.80 19.81 -2.27
CA LEU A 35 3.21 20.02 -2.59
C LEU A 35 3.45 21.48 -2.90
N PHE A 36 4.51 22.03 -2.36
CA PHE A 36 4.93 23.41 -2.59
C PHE A 36 6.18 23.48 -3.43
N PHE A 37 6.13 24.24 -4.52
CA PHE A 37 7.25 24.53 -5.40
C PHE A 37 7.55 26.02 -5.35
N ASP A 38 8.83 26.37 -5.19
CA ASP A 38 9.31 27.74 -5.03
C ASP A 38 10.37 28.07 -6.09
N ALA A 39 10.10 29.06 -6.91
CA ALA A 39 11.03 29.63 -7.86
C ALA A 39 11.36 31.10 -7.56
N SER A 40 11.10 31.58 -6.34
CA SER A 40 11.35 32.96 -5.94
C SER A 40 12.86 33.33 -5.92
N ALA A 41 13.72 32.31 -5.93
CA ALA A 41 15.18 32.48 -6.07
C ALA A 41 15.65 32.70 -7.51
N THR A 42 14.74 32.59 -8.52
CA THR A 42 15.03 32.92 -9.91
C THR A 42 15.46 34.38 -10.02
N ASP A 43 16.53 34.63 -10.78
CA ASP A 43 17.14 35.95 -10.92
C ASP A 43 17.51 36.22 -12.37
N ASP A 44 17.43 37.49 -12.78
CA ASP A 44 17.88 37.96 -14.07
C ASP A 44 19.15 38.76 -13.92
N PRO A 45 20.21 38.46 -14.70
CA PRO A 45 21.50 39.16 -14.57
C PRO A 45 21.46 40.67 -14.86
N VAL A 46 20.42 41.14 -15.58
CA VAL A 46 20.25 42.53 -15.97
C VAL A 46 19.19 43.24 -15.12
N TRP A 47 18.07 42.57 -14.91
CA TRP A 47 16.89 43.16 -14.27
C TRP A 47 16.69 42.73 -12.83
N GLY A 48 17.48 41.76 -12.34
CA GLY A 48 17.27 41.15 -11.04
C GLY A 48 15.96 40.37 -10.99
N ARG A 49 15.24 40.44 -9.89
CA ARG A 49 13.99 39.73 -9.69
C ARG A 49 12.75 40.53 -10.10
N GLU A 50 12.93 41.81 -10.39
CA GLU A 50 11.81 42.70 -10.73
C GLU A 50 11.34 42.46 -12.17
N GLY A 51 10.03 42.44 -12.35
CA GLY A 51 9.42 42.31 -13.67
C GLY A 51 9.49 40.93 -14.32
N LEU A 52 9.90 39.89 -13.58
CA LEU A 52 9.87 38.52 -14.07
C LEU A 52 8.43 38.01 -14.17
N HIS A 53 8.11 37.41 -15.31
CA HIS A 53 6.86 36.71 -15.56
C HIS A 53 7.06 35.22 -15.50
N TYR A 54 6.33 34.53 -14.61
CA TYR A 54 6.36 33.10 -14.43
C TYR A 54 5.21 32.43 -15.17
N MET A 55 5.47 31.28 -15.80
CA MET A 55 4.45 30.40 -16.37
C MET A 55 4.79 28.95 -15.99
N TRP A 56 3.97 28.39 -15.11
CA TRP A 56 4.03 27.01 -14.69
C TRP A 56 3.09 26.16 -15.53
N VAL A 57 3.56 24.99 -15.98
CA VAL A 57 2.78 24.01 -16.74
C VAL A 57 2.97 22.64 -16.13
N LEU A 58 1.92 22.11 -15.49
CA LEU A 58 1.89 20.78 -14.91
C LEU A 58 1.34 19.77 -15.92
N ARG A 59 2.01 18.61 -16.05
CA ARG A 59 1.56 17.48 -16.89
C ARG A 59 1.76 16.17 -16.16
N LYS A 60 0.87 15.19 -16.45
CA LYS A 60 1.02 13.77 -16.05
C LYS A 60 1.29 12.99 -17.35
N PRO A 61 2.53 12.51 -17.61
CA PRO A 61 2.91 11.89 -18.90
C PRO A 61 2.12 10.63 -19.24
N SER A 62 1.62 9.91 -18.24
CA SER A 62 0.80 8.71 -18.40
C SER A 62 -0.62 8.98 -18.94
N HIS A 63 -1.08 10.23 -18.89
CA HIS A 63 -2.38 10.59 -19.45
C HIS A 63 -2.29 10.71 -20.99
N SER A 64 -3.14 9.98 -21.67
CA SER A 64 -3.25 10.00 -23.14
C SER A 64 -3.67 11.38 -23.64
N GLY A 65 -2.71 12.23 -23.88
CA GLY A 65 -2.89 13.59 -24.39
C GLY A 65 -1.85 14.52 -23.77
N GLN A 66 -1.25 15.35 -24.62
CA GLN A 66 -0.29 16.37 -24.17
C GLN A 66 -0.95 17.56 -23.45
N THR A 67 -2.20 17.42 -23.04
CA THR A 67 -2.96 18.49 -22.39
C THR A 67 -2.41 18.73 -20.99
N PRO A 68 -2.02 19.97 -20.67
CA PRO A 68 -1.62 20.30 -19.31
C PRO A 68 -2.77 20.09 -18.33
N LEU A 69 -2.46 19.53 -17.14
CA LEU A 69 -3.41 19.43 -16.02
C LEU A 69 -3.68 20.82 -15.42
N GLN A 70 -2.62 21.65 -15.35
CA GLN A 70 -2.70 22.98 -14.77
C GLN A 70 -1.75 23.92 -15.48
N ILE A 71 -2.16 25.17 -15.67
CA ILE A 71 -1.33 26.29 -16.13
C ILE A 71 -1.57 27.45 -15.19
N VAL A 72 -0.49 27.98 -14.59
CA VAL A 72 -0.50 29.16 -13.71
C VAL A 72 0.51 30.15 -14.24
N MET A 73 0.11 31.42 -14.41
CA MET A 73 0.99 32.46 -14.94
C MET A 73 0.76 33.81 -14.26
N GLY A 74 1.82 34.60 -14.16
CA GLY A 74 1.80 35.96 -13.61
C GLY A 74 3.17 36.41 -13.07
N GLN A 75 3.30 37.69 -12.76
CA GLN A 75 4.51 38.27 -12.15
C GLN A 75 4.65 37.83 -10.69
N ASP A 76 3.52 37.67 -10.00
CA ASP A 76 3.42 37.27 -8.59
C ASP A 76 3.39 35.74 -8.40
N LYS A 77 3.66 34.96 -9.45
CA LYS A 77 3.55 33.50 -9.47
C LYS A 77 4.92 32.80 -9.37
N GLY A 78 5.80 33.33 -8.53
CA GLY A 78 7.09 32.67 -8.20
C GLY A 78 6.92 31.35 -7.45
N THR A 79 5.73 31.05 -6.93
CA THR A 79 5.42 29.80 -6.19
C THR A 79 4.22 29.09 -6.78
N LEU A 80 4.18 27.76 -6.62
CA LEU A 80 3.08 26.91 -7.07
C LEU A 80 2.77 25.87 -6.01
N THR A 81 1.47 25.63 -5.78
CA THR A 81 0.96 24.57 -4.91
C THR A 81 0.23 23.52 -5.76
N ILE A 82 0.52 22.25 -5.54
CA ILE A 82 -0.06 21.10 -6.27
C ILE A 82 -0.64 20.13 -5.26
N PRO A 83 -1.95 19.80 -5.31
CA PRO A 83 -2.55 18.81 -4.44
C PRO A 83 -2.03 17.40 -4.77
N THR A 84 -1.92 16.55 -3.74
CA THR A 84 -1.46 15.15 -3.87
C THR A 84 -2.62 14.15 -4.03
N GLY A 85 -3.76 14.57 -4.55
CA GLY A 85 -4.95 13.74 -4.66
C GLY A 85 -4.97 12.79 -5.88
N SER A 86 -3.85 12.55 -6.54
CA SER A 86 -3.73 11.54 -7.59
C SER A 86 -2.28 11.09 -7.72
N SER A 87 -2.04 9.81 -7.65
CA SER A 87 -0.72 9.19 -7.77
C SER A 87 -0.14 9.31 -9.17
N GLY A 88 1.15 9.06 -9.35
CA GLY A 88 1.83 8.96 -10.64
C GLY A 88 3.01 9.89 -10.81
N ASP A 89 3.60 9.85 -12.00
CA ASP A 89 4.74 10.69 -12.38
C ASP A 89 4.25 11.99 -13.01
N TYR A 90 4.88 13.09 -12.59
CA TYR A 90 4.52 14.44 -13.02
C TYR A 90 5.72 15.16 -13.61
N SER A 91 5.46 16.01 -14.59
CA SER A 91 6.42 16.94 -15.18
C SER A 91 5.93 18.37 -14.97
N LEU A 92 6.72 19.16 -14.25
CA LEU A 92 6.48 20.57 -13.99
C LEU A 92 7.44 21.40 -14.83
N THR A 93 6.93 22.10 -15.82
CA THR A 93 7.71 23.03 -16.65
C THR A 93 7.48 24.45 -16.16
N LEU A 94 8.58 25.15 -15.86
CA LEU A 94 8.56 26.58 -15.59
C LEU A 94 9.21 27.33 -16.73
N VAL A 95 8.52 28.32 -17.27
CA VAL A 95 9.05 29.32 -18.19
C VAL A 95 9.06 30.66 -17.45
N VAL A 96 10.23 31.31 -17.43
CA VAL A 96 10.36 32.65 -16.86
C VAL A 96 10.81 33.60 -17.95
N THR A 97 10.09 34.71 -18.09
CA THR A 97 10.33 35.76 -19.09
C THR A 97 10.66 37.07 -18.36
N ASP A 98 11.74 37.73 -18.81
CA ASP A 98 12.15 39.04 -18.29
C ASP A 98 11.35 40.20 -18.90
N SER A 99 11.60 41.42 -18.42
CA SER A 99 10.97 42.66 -18.95
C SER A 99 11.40 42.98 -20.37
N GLY A 100 12.48 42.41 -20.89
CA GLY A 100 12.97 42.57 -22.26
C GLY A 100 12.39 41.53 -23.21
N GLY A 101 11.61 40.57 -22.72
CA GLY A 101 10.94 39.52 -23.51
C GLY A 101 11.78 38.29 -23.79
N ILE A 102 12.95 38.13 -23.13
CA ILE A 102 13.76 36.90 -23.25
C ILE A 102 13.31 35.91 -22.17
N SER A 103 13.25 34.61 -22.53
CA SER A 103 12.72 33.56 -21.66
C SER A 103 13.75 32.45 -21.42
N SER A 104 13.73 31.89 -20.23
CA SER A 104 14.33 30.61 -19.88
C SER A 104 13.29 29.58 -19.57
N THR A 105 13.63 28.30 -19.68
CA THR A 105 12.74 27.16 -19.36
C THR A 105 13.49 26.14 -18.53
N MET A 106 12.84 25.66 -17.46
CA MET A 106 13.32 24.53 -16.63
C MET A 106 12.21 23.52 -16.43
N VAL A 107 12.58 22.25 -16.38
CA VAL A 107 11.66 21.14 -16.10
C VAL A 107 12.11 20.45 -14.85
N LYS A 108 11.15 20.25 -13.93
CA LYS A 108 11.31 19.44 -12.72
C LYS A 108 10.35 18.26 -12.81
N ILE A 109 10.86 17.05 -12.56
CA ILE A 109 10.07 15.81 -12.49
C ILE A 109 9.88 15.49 -11.01
N PHE A 110 8.69 15.02 -10.65
CA PHE A 110 8.39 14.51 -9.31
C PHE A 110 7.34 13.40 -9.40
N THR A 111 7.29 12.55 -8.37
CA THR A 111 6.38 11.41 -8.27
C THR A 111 5.51 11.52 -7.03
N ILE A 112 4.21 11.32 -7.19
CA ILE A 112 3.26 11.08 -6.10
C ILE A 112 3.02 9.57 -6.08
N GLN A 113 3.44 8.92 -4.99
CA GLN A 113 3.31 7.47 -4.83
C GLN A 113 1.92 7.13 -4.32
N ASN A 114 1.29 6.12 -4.90
CA ASN A 114 0.03 5.58 -4.42
C ASN A 114 0.14 5.04 -2.98
N VAL A 115 -0.92 5.15 -2.22
CA VAL A 115 -1.10 4.52 -0.90
C VAL A 115 -1.98 3.29 -1.09
N ILE A 116 -1.39 2.12 -0.88
CA ILE A 116 -2.11 0.84 -1.05
C ILE A 116 -3.23 0.72 0.00
N PRO A 117 -4.45 0.30 -0.39
CA PRO A 117 -5.56 0.12 0.51
C PRO A 117 -5.25 -0.85 1.66
N LYS A 118 -5.73 -0.53 2.85
CA LYS A 118 -5.67 -1.40 4.00
C LYS A 118 -6.99 -2.15 4.17
N ALA A 119 -7.02 -3.40 3.74
CA ALA A 119 -8.19 -4.24 3.87
C ALA A 119 -8.51 -4.51 5.35
N LYS A 120 -9.77 -4.28 5.72
CA LYS A 120 -10.36 -4.63 7.02
C LYS A 120 -11.69 -5.32 6.77
N ALA A 121 -11.93 -6.41 7.48
CA ALA A 121 -13.18 -7.15 7.31
C ALA A 121 -13.71 -7.67 8.64
N SER A 122 -15.01 -7.90 8.66
CA SER A 122 -15.69 -8.62 9.73
C SER A 122 -16.65 -9.68 9.17
N LEU A 123 -16.86 -10.71 9.97
CA LEU A 123 -17.80 -11.79 9.73
C LEU A 123 -18.80 -11.80 10.90
N ASP A 124 -20.09 -11.61 10.62
CA ASP A 124 -21.12 -11.46 11.65
C ASP A 124 -20.75 -10.44 12.75
N ASN A 125 -20.19 -9.30 12.35
CA ASN A 125 -19.64 -8.22 13.21
C ASN A 125 -18.41 -8.59 14.05
N LEU A 126 -17.81 -9.76 13.84
CA LEU A 126 -16.54 -10.13 14.46
C LEU A 126 -15.39 -9.81 13.50
N PRO A 127 -14.37 -9.07 13.93
CA PRO A 127 -13.23 -8.74 13.06
C PRO A 127 -12.50 -9.99 12.60
N ILE A 128 -12.08 -9.97 11.33
CA ILE A 128 -11.30 -11.04 10.71
C ILE A 128 -9.83 -10.62 10.73
N GLU A 129 -8.96 -11.52 11.20
CA GLU A 129 -7.51 -11.35 11.11
C GLU A 129 -6.93 -12.24 10.00
N ASN A 130 -6.00 -11.67 9.24
CA ASN A 130 -5.36 -12.38 8.13
C ASN A 130 -4.67 -13.68 8.58
N GLY A 131 -4.88 -14.75 7.82
CA GLY A 131 -4.29 -16.07 8.08
C GLY A 131 -4.94 -16.88 9.19
N THR A 132 -6.07 -16.40 9.75
CA THR A 132 -6.79 -17.12 10.81
C THR A 132 -7.70 -18.20 10.25
N ARG A 133 -8.04 -19.18 11.11
CA ARG A 133 -9.02 -20.24 10.88
C ARG A 133 -10.26 -19.96 11.71
N ILE A 134 -11.41 -19.79 11.06
CA ILE A 134 -12.67 -19.38 11.67
C ILE A 134 -13.72 -20.46 11.43
N LYS A 135 -14.24 -21.09 12.50
CA LYS A 135 -15.41 -21.94 12.42
C LYS A 135 -16.65 -21.07 12.42
N LEU A 136 -17.48 -21.21 11.37
CA LEU A 136 -18.70 -20.43 11.22
C LEU A 136 -19.71 -20.77 12.30
N SER A 137 -20.53 -19.79 12.69
CA SER A 137 -21.68 -20.00 13.55
C SER A 137 -22.71 -20.92 12.88
N PRO A 138 -23.52 -21.69 13.64
CA PRO A 138 -24.60 -22.46 13.04
C PRO A 138 -25.56 -21.55 12.28
N GLY A 139 -25.78 -21.88 11.01
CA GLY A 139 -26.59 -21.07 10.10
C GLY A 139 -26.37 -21.47 8.65
N SER A 140 -27.06 -20.79 7.73
CA SER A 140 -26.92 -20.97 6.29
C SER A 140 -26.33 -19.72 5.59
N GLU A 141 -26.32 -18.60 6.31
CA GLU A 141 -25.88 -17.31 5.77
C GLU A 141 -25.11 -16.54 6.85
N TRP A 142 -24.03 -15.85 6.44
CA TRP A 142 -23.16 -15.06 7.31
C TRP A 142 -22.88 -13.71 6.65
N MET A 143 -22.88 -12.65 7.46
CA MET A 143 -22.65 -11.30 6.96
C MET A 143 -21.14 -11.02 6.83
N LEU A 144 -20.72 -10.64 5.64
CA LEU A 144 -19.39 -10.11 5.34
C LEU A 144 -19.47 -8.59 5.27
N ASP A 145 -18.61 -7.90 6.01
CA ASP A 145 -18.52 -6.45 6.00
C ASP A 145 -17.07 -5.99 5.94
N ALA A 146 -16.71 -5.28 4.87
CA ALA A 146 -15.42 -4.67 4.63
C ALA A 146 -15.48 -3.13 4.59
N SER A 147 -16.58 -2.53 5.04
CA SER A 147 -16.80 -1.09 4.99
C SER A 147 -15.81 -0.26 5.83
N LEU A 148 -15.08 -0.91 6.74
CA LEU A 148 -14.06 -0.29 7.56
C LEU A 148 -12.65 -0.35 6.94
N SER A 149 -12.52 -0.80 5.69
CA SER A 149 -11.28 -0.72 4.95
C SER A 149 -10.87 0.73 4.75
N GLU A 150 -9.57 1.00 4.79
CA GLU A 150 -9.00 2.34 4.80
C GLU A 150 -8.06 2.53 3.62
N ASP A 151 -8.00 3.78 3.13
CA ASP A 151 -7.06 4.24 2.12
C ASP A 151 -6.73 5.72 2.33
N SER A 152 -6.04 6.33 1.36
CA SER A 152 -5.84 7.76 1.33
C SER A 152 -7.20 8.50 1.29
N GLU A 153 -7.25 9.74 1.77
CA GLU A 153 -8.51 10.49 1.91
C GLU A 153 -9.27 10.64 0.57
N ASN A 154 -8.54 10.77 -0.54
CA ASN A 154 -9.12 10.91 -1.87
C ASN A 154 -9.69 9.59 -2.41
N ASP A 155 -9.10 8.43 -2.07
CA ASP A 155 -9.47 7.12 -2.62
C ASP A 155 -10.46 6.37 -1.75
N GLN A 156 -10.60 6.78 -0.50
CA GLN A 156 -11.51 6.16 0.48
C GLN A 156 -12.93 5.94 -0.07
N VAL A 157 -13.44 6.86 -0.88
CA VAL A 157 -14.81 6.77 -1.46
C VAL A 157 -14.85 5.84 -2.66
N GLY A 158 -13.72 5.65 -3.35
CA GLY A 158 -13.59 4.85 -4.58
C GLY A 158 -13.32 3.37 -4.35
N LEU A 159 -13.11 2.93 -3.10
CA LEU A 159 -12.71 1.57 -2.78
C LEU A 159 -13.71 0.53 -3.30
N ARG A 160 -13.18 -0.46 -4.02
CA ARG A 160 -13.93 -1.62 -4.53
C ARG A 160 -13.54 -2.86 -3.72
N CYS A 161 -14.53 -3.56 -3.19
CA CYS A 161 -14.32 -4.79 -2.44
C CYS A 161 -14.71 -6.00 -3.30
N VAL A 162 -13.77 -6.95 -3.45
CA VAL A 162 -13.96 -8.20 -4.19
C VAL A 162 -13.71 -9.37 -3.24
N TRP A 163 -14.76 -10.16 -3.01
CA TRP A 163 -14.68 -11.36 -2.20
C TRP A 163 -14.44 -12.59 -3.08
N LYS A 164 -13.47 -13.41 -2.72
CA LYS A 164 -13.08 -14.62 -3.43
C LYS A 164 -13.24 -15.83 -2.51
N ILE A 165 -13.71 -16.95 -3.08
CA ILE A 165 -13.69 -18.24 -2.44
C ILE A 165 -12.76 -19.15 -3.25
N ASP A 166 -11.78 -19.76 -2.58
CA ASP A 166 -10.76 -20.60 -3.19
C ASP A 166 -10.12 -19.93 -4.43
N HIS A 167 -9.78 -18.63 -4.27
CA HIS A 167 -9.20 -17.75 -5.29
C HIS A 167 -10.14 -17.36 -6.45
N GLN A 168 -11.41 -17.78 -6.44
CA GLN A 168 -12.38 -17.39 -7.47
C GLN A 168 -13.24 -16.23 -6.96
N PRO A 169 -13.38 -15.12 -7.72
CA PRO A 169 -14.24 -14.01 -7.33
C PRO A 169 -15.71 -14.45 -7.33
N VAL A 170 -16.40 -14.18 -6.23
CA VAL A 170 -17.82 -14.57 -6.03
C VAL A 170 -18.72 -13.39 -5.75
N TYR A 171 -18.23 -12.36 -5.06
CA TYR A 171 -19.03 -11.18 -4.74
C TYR A 171 -18.23 -9.89 -4.98
N GLU A 172 -18.92 -8.85 -5.45
CA GLU A 172 -18.44 -7.49 -5.49
C GLU A 172 -19.24 -6.61 -4.54
N GLY A 173 -18.55 -5.71 -3.84
CA GLY A 173 -19.11 -4.77 -2.87
C GLY A 173 -18.74 -5.11 -1.43
N CYS A 174 -18.64 -4.08 -0.60
CA CYS A 174 -18.03 -4.20 0.72
C CYS A 174 -18.93 -4.91 1.75
N ILE A 175 -20.26 -4.87 1.59
CA ILE A 175 -21.19 -5.59 2.45
C ILE A 175 -21.88 -6.67 1.62
N ARG A 176 -21.72 -7.94 2.02
CA ARG A 176 -22.29 -9.10 1.33
C ARG A 176 -22.75 -10.18 2.30
N THR A 177 -23.63 -11.04 1.82
CA THR A 177 -24.05 -12.24 2.53
C THR A 177 -23.34 -13.43 1.90
N LEU A 178 -22.59 -14.16 2.71
CA LEU A 178 -21.94 -15.41 2.35
C LEU A 178 -22.91 -16.56 2.57
N SER A 179 -23.12 -17.38 1.54
CA SER A 179 -23.71 -18.72 1.66
C SER A 179 -22.62 -19.75 1.38
N TRP A 180 -22.67 -20.90 2.06
CA TRP A 180 -21.67 -21.95 1.82
C TRP A 180 -21.74 -22.45 0.37
N PRO A 181 -20.60 -22.53 -0.35
CA PRO A 181 -20.62 -22.91 -1.76
C PRO A 181 -21.11 -24.36 -1.95
N SER A 182 -22.00 -24.58 -2.92
CA SER A 182 -22.51 -25.91 -3.24
C SER A 182 -21.39 -26.82 -3.69
N GLY A 183 -21.23 -27.98 -3.02
CA GLY A 183 -20.20 -28.96 -3.35
C GLY A 183 -18.81 -28.63 -2.78
N ALA A 184 -18.65 -27.55 -2.02
CA ALA A 184 -17.44 -27.33 -1.25
C ALA A 184 -17.27 -28.36 -0.13
N GLY A 185 -16.02 -28.63 0.27
CA GLY A 185 -15.73 -29.45 1.44
C GLY A 185 -16.07 -28.76 2.76
N ASP A 186 -15.53 -29.29 3.86
CA ASP A 186 -15.73 -28.72 5.20
C ASP A 186 -14.96 -27.40 5.41
N GLU A 187 -14.06 -27.04 4.53
CA GLU A 187 -13.20 -25.85 4.62
C GLU A 187 -13.11 -25.16 3.26
N VAL A 188 -13.10 -23.82 3.27
CA VAL A 188 -12.86 -22.96 2.11
C VAL A 188 -11.98 -21.77 2.49
N ILE A 189 -11.20 -21.26 1.54
CA ILE A 189 -10.42 -20.03 1.74
C ILE A 189 -11.30 -18.86 1.29
N LEU A 190 -11.60 -17.96 2.22
CA LEU A 190 -12.21 -16.68 1.92
C LEU A 190 -11.13 -15.62 1.82
N THR A 191 -11.07 -14.90 0.71
CA THR A 191 -10.17 -13.76 0.50
C THR A 191 -10.99 -12.53 0.17
N LEU A 192 -10.66 -11.41 0.82
CA LEU A 192 -11.11 -10.08 0.45
C LEU A 192 -9.96 -9.35 -0.22
N ASP A 193 -10.18 -8.81 -1.41
CA ASP A 193 -9.33 -7.79 -2.01
C ASP A 193 -10.07 -6.46 -1.97
N VAL A 194 -9.42 -5.45 -1.43
CA VAL A 194 -9.86 -4.04 -1.44
C VAL A 194 -8.99 -3.30 -2.43
N ILE A 195 -9.60 -2.75 -3.46
CA ILE A 195 -8.93 -2.21 -4.65
C ILE A 195 -9.24 -0.72 -4.73
N ASP A 196 -8.22 0.12 -4.95
CA ASP A 196 -8.31 1.56 -5.14
C ASP A 196 -8.61 1.95 -6.61
N ASP A 197 -8.52 3.23 -6.94
CA ASP A 197 -8.76 3.76 -8.28
C ASP A 197 -7.53 3.65 -9.21
N ASP A 198 -6.34 3.37 -8.65
CA ASP A 198 -5.11 3.05 -9.38
C ASP A 198 -4.93 1.54 -9.64
N ASP A 199 -5.94 0.70 -9.28
CA ASP A 199 -5.96 -0.76 -9.38
C ASP A 199 -4.94 -1.48 -8.48
N ASP A 200 -4.35 -0.78 -7.49
CA ASP A 200 -3.61 -1.41 -6.40
C ASP A 200 -4.57 -2.00 -5.36
N TYR A 201 -4.13 -2.99 -4.59
CA TYR A 201 -5.02 -3.65 -3.65
C TYR A 201 -4.35 -4.13 -2.37
N GLY A 202 -5.10 -4.09 -1.28
CA GLY A 202 -4.81 -4.78 -0.03
C GLY A 202 -5.69 -6.00 0.16
N SER A 203 -5.15 -7.08 0.73
CA SER A 203 -5.86 -8.36 0.88
C SER A 203 -5.88 -8.87 2.31
N ILE A 204 -6.98 -9.53 2.68
CA ILE A 204 -7.11 -10.40 3.86
C ILE A 204 -7.60 -11.77 3.40
N SER A 205 -6.97 -12.84 3.92
CA SER A 205 -7.33 -14.22 3.61
C SER A 205 -7.51 -15.02 4.88
N VAL A 206 -8.61 -15.80 4.98
CA VAL A 206 -8.92 -16.64 6.14
C VAL A 206 -9.44 -18.00 5.70
N LEU A 207 -9.20 -19.01 6.52
CA LEU A 207 -9.76 -20.34 6.34
C LEU A 207 -11.09 -20.43 7.09
N LEU A 208 -12.20 -20.52 6.34
CA LEU A 208 -13.52 -20.75 6.91
C LEU A 208 -13.77 -22.23 7.05
N VAL A 209 -14.38 -22.63 8.15
CA VAL A 209 -14.77 -24.00 8.47
C VAL A 209 -16.29 -24.06 8.61
N HIS A 210 -16.90 -25.01 7.89
CA HIS A 210 -18.35 -25.22 7.95
C HIS A 210 -18.81 -25.52 9.37
N PRO A 211 -19.98 -25.05 9.82
CA PRO A 211 -20.49 -25.30 11.18
C PRO A 211 -20.58 -26.77 11.54
N GLU A 212 -20.97 -27.61 10.57
CA GLU A 212 -21.14 -29.06 10.76
C GLU A 212 -19.86 -29.86 10.52
N ALA A 213 -18.72 -29.17 10.19
CA ALA A 213 -17.45 -29.85 10.01
C ALA A 213 -17.04 -30.60 11.27
N SER A 214 -16.66 -31.86 11.08
CA SER A 214 -16.14 -32.69 12.17
C SER A 214 -14.78 -32.15 12.62
N GLU A 215 -14.60 -31.95 13.92
CA GLU A 215 -13.29 -31.57 14.43
C GLU A 215 -12.28 -32.69 14.18
N PRO A 216 -11.07 -32.35 13.70
CA PRO A 216 -10.03 -33.36 13.49
C PRO A 216 -9.72 -34.04 14.82
N LEU A 217 -9.69 -35.38 14.80
CA LEU A 217 -9.33 -36.15 15.97
C LEU A 217 -8.00 -35.64 16.55
N PRO A 218 -7.89 -35.47 17.86
CA PRO A 218 -6.66 -34.99 18.49
C PRO A 218 -5.59 -36.10 18.49
N TYR A 219 -5.06 -36.40 17.28
CA TYR A 219 -4.03 -37.43 17.08
C TYR A 219 -2.89 -37.38 18.10
N PRO A 220 -2.35 -36.23 18.51
CA PRO A 220 -1.30 -36.18 19.53
C PRO A 220 -1.76 -36.74 20.89
N LEU A 221 -3.00 -36.46 21.29
CA LEU A 221 -3.59 -36.94 22.52
C LEU A 221 -3.83 -38.46 22.44
N ILE A 222 -4.32 -38.95 21.30
CA ILE A 222 -4.54 -40.40 21.06
C ILE A 222 -3.21 -41.13 21.15
N VAL A 223 -2.15 -40.63 20.49
CA VAL A 223 -0.82 -41.22 20.53
C VAL A 223 -0.26 -41.24 21.98
N LEU A 224 -0.46 -40.16 22.73
CA LEU A 224 -0.03 -40.04 24.11
C LEU A 224 -0.76 -41.07 24.99
N VAL A 225 -2.09 -41.22 24.85
CA VAL A 225 -2.88 -42.22 25.62
C VAL A 225 -2.45 -43.62 25.27
N ILE A 226 -2.29 -43.97 23.98
CA ILE A 226 -1.81 -45.28 23.56
C ILE A 226 -0.41 -45.57 24.12
N SER A 227 0.49 -44.60 24.06
CA SER A 227 1.86 -44.73 24.60
C SER A 227 1.86 -44.95 26.11
N ALA A 228 0.99 -44.22 26.84
CA ALA A 228 0.86 -44.40 28.29
C ALA A 228 0.28 -45.78 28.65
N LEU A 229 -0.73 -46.27 27.91
CA LEU A 229 -1.28 -47.61 28.09
C LEU A 229 -0.23 -48.69 27.80
N PHE A 230 0.58 -48.52 26.77
CA PHE A 230 1.66 -49.44 26.43
C PHE A 230 2.72 -49.46 27.55
N MET A 231 3.09 -48.34 28.11
CA MET A 231 4.02 -48.21 29.21
C MET A 231 3.48 -48.87 30.47
N LEU A 232 2.21 -48.63 30.82
CA LEU A 232 1.52 -49.26 31.93
C LEU A 232 1.47 -50.78 31.80
N SER A 233 1.14 -51.30 30.61
CA SER A 233 1.10 -52.72 30.33
C SER A 233 2.48 -53.37 30.47
N ALA A 234 3.54 -52.70 29.99
CA ALA A 234 4.91 -53.17 30.13
C ALA A 234 5.35 -53.23 31.60
N ILE A 235 4.97 -52.24 32.40
CA ILE A 235 5.24 -52.21 33.83
C ILE A 235 4.49 -53.37 34.55
N LEU A 236 3.21 -53.56 34.23
CA LEU A 236 2.42 -54.66 34.83
C LEU A 236 2.96 -56.02 34.45
N LEU A 237 3.36 -56.26 33.23
CA LEU A 237 4.00 -57.49 32.76
C LEU A 237 5.33 -57.72 33.49
N ARG A 238 6.12 -56.68 33.72
CA ARG A 238 7.38 -56.76 34.47
C ARG A 238 7.17 -57.14 35.92
N TYR A 239 6.14 -56.54 36.58
CA TYR A 239 5.77 -56.90 37.93
C TYR A 239 5.30 -58.38 38.05
N ARG A 240 4.51 -58.82 37.10
CA ARG A 240 4.00 -60.21 37.05
C ARG A 240 5.12 -61.24 36.77
N SER A 241 6.14 -60.86 35.98
CA SER A 241 7.29 -61.70 35.68
C SER A 241 8.33 -61.74 36.79
N SER A 242 8.24 -60.83 37.78
CA SER A 242 9.18 -60.75 38.88
C SER A 242 8.88 -61.80 39.96
N ASP A 243 7.70 -62.46 39.97
CA ASP A 243 7.33 -63.47 40.96
C ASP A 243 7.88 -64.87 40.64
N ASP A 244 8.46 -65.12 39.45
CA ASP A 244 8.90 -66.43 39.01
C ASP A 244 10.46 -66.67 39.10
N SER A 245 11.22 -65.80 39.74
CA SER A 245 12.66 -65.92 39.80
C SER A 245 13.16 -66.28 41.18
N SER A 246 12.94 -67.50 41.66
CA SER A 246 13.63 -68.04 42.77
C SER A 246 13.93 -69.52 42.61
N SER A 247 14.77 -69.85 41.65
CA SER A 247 15.57 -71.09 41.79
C SER A 247 16.93 -70.90 41.12
N ILE A 248 17.84 -70.27 41.83
CA ILE A 248 19.26 -70.41 41.53
C ILE A 248 19.67 -71.83 41.88
N PRO A 249 20.16 -72.65 40.96
CA PRO A 249 20.69 -74.00 41.30
C PRO A 249 21.88 -73.82 42.19
N LYS A 250 21.78 -74.36 43.44
CA LYS A 250 22.95 -74.51 44.31
C LYS A 250 23.90 -75.50 43.71
N TRP A 251 25.12 -75.10 43.46
CA TRP A 251 26.23 -76.04 43.18
C TRP A 251 26.48 -76.90 44.34
N LYS A 252 26.37 -78.26 44.21
CA LYS A 252 26.90 -79.21 45.14
C LYS A 252 28.42 -79.29 44.96
N SER A 253 29.16 -78.97 46.01
CA SER A 253 30.55 -79.36 46.14
C SER A 253 30.55 -80.82 46.57
N ASP A 254 30.95 -81.73 45.69
CA ASP A 254 31.30 -83.09 46.02
C ASP A 254 32.76 -83.11 46.52
N GLU A 255 32.94 -83.61 47.76
CA GLU A 255 34.22 -84.10 48.30
C GLU A 255 34.66 -85.30 47.50
#